data_3d86807632b4827e9a04726b3ea8d22d
#
_entry.id   3d86807632b4827e9a04726b3ea8d22d
#
_cell.length_a   1.000
_cell.length_b   1.000
_cell.length_c   1.000
_cell.angle_alpha   90.00
_cell.angle_beta   90.00
_cell.angle_gamma   90.00
#
_symmetry.space_group_name_H-M   'P 1'
#
loop_
_entity.id
_entity.type
_entity.pdbx_description
1 polymer ?
#
loop_
_entity_poly.entity_id
_entity_poly.type
_entity_poly.pdbx_seq_one_letter_code
_entity_poly.pdbx_strand_id
1 'polypeptide(L)'
;MKKLEKFAPHLYAIFGFIVIAIIYFYPVLSGKQILQSDIAQYTGMAKEQNDFRNEYHDEPYWTNSAFGGMPTYQLGAKYPHNYIKSLDSALRFLPRPADYLFLYFLGFYLLLMSLRIKPLQAFFGALAFGFSTYLIIILGVGHNAKAHAIAYIPMILAGIVFVFNKRYLVGGIVTMLAAGLEIQANHFQMTYYFLFLFAFVIGFYIYEIIKEKDFKHLYKSFVILGLGAVLAIGANATNLLATAE
;
A
#
# COMPACT_ATOMS: atom_id res chain seq x y z
N MET A 1 31.42 2.37 -11.48
CA MET A 1 30.59 2.88 -12.61
C MET A 1 29.62 1.83 -13.13
N LYS A 2 30.02 0.61 -13.55
CA LYS A 2 29.10 -0.43 -14.10
C LYS A 2 27.93 -0.86 -13.22
N LYS A 3 27.98 -0.71 -11.88
CA LYS A 3 26.85 -1.02 -11.00
C LYS A 3 25.78 0.08 -11.01
N LEU A 4 26.16 1.35 -11.08
CA LEU A 4 25.23 2.49 -11.16
C LEU A 4 24.46 2.49 -12.48
N GLU A 5 25.09 2.11 -13.60
CA GLU A 5 24.43 2.02 -14.91
C GLU A 5 23.23 1.05 -14.93
N LYS A 6 23.28 -0.02 -14.12
CA LYS A 6 22.16 -0.96 -14.00
C LYS A 6 20.96 -0.38 -13.25
N PHE A 7 21.17 0.57 -12.33
CA PHE A 7 20.10 1.20 -11.56
C PHE A 7 19.53 2.44 -12.25
N ALA A 8 20.26 3.03 -13.17
CA ALA A 8 19.86 4.26 -13.87
C ALA A 8 18.44 4.20 -14.49
N PRO A 9 18.03 3.12 -15.20
CA PRO A 9 16.67 3.03 -15.74
C PRO A 9 15.58 3.06 -14.68
N HIS A 10 15.85 2.48 -13.51
CA HIS A 10 14.89 2.46 -12.39
C HIS A 10 14.78 3.83 -11.73
N LEU A 11 15.91 4.54 -11.58
CA LEU A 11 15.93 5.92 -11.06
C LEU A 11 15.18 6.87 -11.99
N TYR A 12 15.40 6.74 -13.32
CA TYR A 12 14.64 7.53 -14.31
C TYR A 12 13.15 7.23 -14.26
N ALA A 13 12.75 5.96 -14.09
CA ALA A 13 11.35 5.59 -13.96
C ALA A 13 10.71 6.21 -12.70
N ILE A 14 11.37 6.11 -11.54
CA ILE A 14 10.87 6.70 -10.29
C ILE A 14 10.77 8.22 -10.41
N PHE A 15 11.79 8.87 -10.94
CA PHE A 15 11.76 10.32 -11.19
C PHE A 15 10.62 10.70 -12.15
N GLY A 16 10.43 9.95 -13.24
CA GLY A 16 9.31 10.14 -14.17
C GLY A 16 7.96 10.01 -13.48
N PHE A 17 7.77 9.03 -12.59
CA PHE A 17 6.52 8.87 -11.83
C PHE A 17 6.24 10.05 -10.90
N ILE A 18 7.27 10.58 -10.23
CA ILE A 18 7.15 11.78 -9.39
C ILE A 18 6.70 12.97 -10.24
N VAL A 19 7.41 13.22 -11.33
CA VAL A 19 7.11 14.35 -12.22
C VAL A 19 5.69 14.24 -12.80
N ILE A 20 5.30 13.07 -13.29
CA ILE A 20 3.97 12.85 -13.87
C ILE A 20 2.87 13.01 -12.82
N ALA A 21 3.04 12.47 -11.60
CA ALA A 21 2.07 12.61 -10.52
C ALA A 21 1.88 14.09 -10.13
N ILE A 22 2.98 14.85 -10.05
CA ILE A 22 2.97 16.28 -9.75
C ILE A 22 2.28 17.07 -10.88
N ILE A 23 2.62 16.80 -12.15
CA ILE A 23 2.01 17.50 -13.30
C ILE A 23 0.52 17.23 -13.36
N TYR A 24 0.10 15.98 -13.16
CA TYR A 24 -1.32 15.62 -13.19
C TYR A 24 -2.13 16.33 -12.12
N PHE A 25 -1.58 16.46 -10.93
CA PHE A 25 -2.21 17.16 -9.80
C PHE A 25 -1.61 18.55 -9.54
N TYR A 26 -1.09 19.23 -10.57
CA TYR A 26 -0.42 20.54 -10.41
C TYR A 26 -1.25 21.61 -9.65
N PRO A 27 -2.61 21.64 -9.73
CA PRO A 27 -3.37 22.63 -8.98
C PRO A 27 -3.20 22.52 -7.47
N VAL A 28 -2.87 21.31 -6.96
CA VAL A 28 -2.61 21.09 -5.52
C VAL A 28 -1.32 21.82 -5.08
N LEU A 29 -0.33 21.91 -5.97
CA LEU A 29 0.89 22.68 -5.70
C LEU A 29 0.63 24.19 -5.63
N SER A 30 -0.44 24.65 -6.27
CA SER A 30 -0.90 26.04 -6.22
C SER A 30 -1.82 26.32 -5.04
N GLY A 31 -1.88 25.42 -4.04
CA GLY A 31 -2.72 25.54 -2.85
C GLY A 31 -4.20 25.23 -3.07
N LYS A 32 -4.61 24.77 -4.26
CA LYS A 32 -5.98 24.35 -4.53
C LYS A 32 -6.22 22.98 -3.91
N GLN A 33 -7.42 22.75 -3.41
CA GLN A 33 -7.85 21.46 -2.89
C GLN A 33 -8.95 20.88 -3.75
N ILE A 34 -8.93 19.55 -3.94
CA ILE A 34 -10.04 18.85 -4.56
C ILE A 34 -11.13 18.71 -3.51
N LEU A 35 -12.35 19.14 -3.84
CA LEU A 35 -13.50 18.91 -2.97
C LEU A 35 -13.85 17.43 -2.98
N GLN A 36 -13.59 16.77 -1.86
CA GLN A 36 -13.82 15.33 -1.68
C GLN A 36 -14.86 15.15 -0.58
N SER A 37 -16.03 14.60 -0.92
CA SER A 37 -17.15 14.41 0.01
C SER A 37 -16.76 13.60 1.24
N ASP A 38 -16.04 12.52 1.05
CA ASP A 38 -15.61 11.62 2.13
C ASP A 38 -14.64 12.29 3.09
N ILE A 39 -13.77 13.17 2.58
CA ILE A 39 -12.84 13.92 3.42
C ILE A 39 -13.56 14.98 4.22
N ALA A 40 -14.56 15.63 3.65
CA ALA A 40 -15.38 16.60 4.37
C ALA A 40 -16.12 15.94 5.54
N GLN A 41 -16.73 14.77 5.31
CA GLN A 41 -17.40 13.97 6.36
C GLN A 41 -16.40 13.50 7.43
N TYR A 42 -15.25 12.95 7.02
CA TYR A 42 -14.21 12.53 7.94
C TYR A 42 -13.72 13.68 8.83
N THR A 43 -13.51 14.86 8.25
CA THR A 43 -13.06 16.05 8.99
C THR A 43 -14.06 16.44 10.07
N GLY A 44 -15.37 16.37 9.75
CA GLY A 44 -16.44 16.61 10.71
C GLY A 44 -16.45 15.61 11.87
N MET A 45 -16.39 14.31 11.54
CA MET A 45 -16.39 13.24 12.55
C MET A 45 -15.14 13.26 13.43
N ALA A 46 -13.97 13.56 12.86
CA ALA A 46 -12.69 13.58 13.57
C ALA A 46 -12.41 14.91 14.29
N LYS A 47 -13.34 15.88 14.25
CA LYS A 47 -13.10 17.22 14.81
C LYS A 47 -12.78 17.17 16.30
N GLU A 48 -13.64 16.54 17.11
CA GLU A 48 -13.46 16.43 18.56
C GLU A 48 -12.12 15.79 18.91
N GLN A 49 -11.76 14.70 18.24
CA GLN A 49 -10.49 14.01 18.42
C GLN A 49 -9.30 14.92 18.08
N ASN A 50 -9.40 15.70 17.00
CA ASN A 50 -8.33 16.60 16.59
C ASN A 50 -8.20 17.80 17.54
N ASP A 51 -9.32 18.36 18.02
CA ASP A 51 -9.35 19.44 18.99
C ASP A 51 -8.70 18.97 20.31
N PHE A 52 -9.06 17.79 20.80
CA PHE A 52 -8.46 17.20 22.00
C PHE A 52 -6.94 17.02 21.85
N ARG A 53 -6.47 16.48 20.73
CA ARG A 53 -5.04 16.35 20.47
C ARG A 53 -4.28 17.67 20.51
N ASN A 54 -4.91 18.72 19.96
CA ASN A 54 -4.30 20.05 19.92
C ASN A 54 -4.23 20.72 21.28
N GLU A 55 -5.23 20.47 22.13
CA GLU A 55 -5.34 21.07 23.46
C GLU A 55 -4.53 20.33 24.52
N TYR A 56 -4.65 19.00 24.55
CA TYR A 56 -4.06 18.16 25.62
C TYR A 56 -2.78 17.45 25.20
N HIS A 57 -2.39 17.48 23.92
CA HIS A 57 -1.23 16.77 23.37
C HIS A 57 -1.25 15.25 23.64
N ASP A 58 -2.44 14.68 23.79
CA ASP A 58 -2.68 13.27 24.08
C ASP A 58 -3.64 12.66 23.05
N GLU A 59 -3.78 11.35 23.03
CA GLU A 59 -4.63 10.64 22.07
C GLU A 59 -5.93 10.16 22.72
N PRO A 60 -7.09 10.71 22.29
CA PRO A 60 -8.37 10.19 22.75
C PRO A 60 -8.73 8.91 21.99
N TYR A 61 -9.06 7.84 22.71
CA TYR A 61 -9.50 6.57 22.12
C TYR A 61 -11.02 6.44 22.04
N TRP A 62 -11.76 7.49 22.42
CA TRP A 62 -13.21 7.59 22.30
C TRP A 62 -13.60 8.99 21.81
N THR A 63 -14.69 9.09 21.04
CA THR A 63 -15.32 10.37 20.65
C THR A 63 -16.82 10.30 20.87
N ASN A 64 -17.43 11.41 21.30
CA ASN A 64 -18.88 11.55 21.47
C ASN A 64 -19.55 12.23 20.27
N SER A 65 -18.76 12.84 19.37
CA SER A 65 -19.27 13.63 18.26
C SER A 65 -19.78 12.82 17.07
N ALA A 66 -19.56 11.52 17.03
CA ALA A 66 -19.98 10.64 15.95
C ALA A 66 -20.84 9.49 16.46
N PHE A 67 -21.99 9.22 15.83
CA PHE A 67 -22.88 8.09 16.10
C PHE A 67 -23.37 7.95 17.57
N GLY A 68 -23.37 9.04 18.34
CA GLY A 68 -23.69 9.00 19.78
C GLY A 68 -22.58 8.48 20.67
N GLY A 69 -21.39 8.30 20.12
CA GLY A 69 -20.18 7.81 20.78
C GLY A 69 -19.61 6.57 20.11
N MET A 70 -18.30 6.62 19.81
CA MET A 70 -17.60 5.50 19.19
C MET A 70 -16.10 5.51 19.51
N PRO A 71 -15.42 4.35 19.43
CA PRO A 71 -13.97 4.28 19.51
C PRO A 71 -13.30 5.00 18.34
N THR A 72 -12.17 5.66 18.57
CA THR A 72 -11.47 6.46 17.57
C THR A 72 -10.53 5.68 16.66
N TYR A 73 -10.34 4.38 16.88
CA TYR A 73 -9.44 3.57 16.04
C TYR A 73 -9.87 3.54 14.56
N GLN A 74 -11.16 3.71 14.26
CA GLN A 74 -11.66 3.86 12.89
C GLN A 74 -11.57 5.30 12.37
N LEU A 75 -11.36 6.29 13.23
CA LEU A 75 -11.16 7.70 12.89
C LEU A 75 -9.69 8.11 12.85
N GLY A 76 -8.79 7.14 12.78
CA GLY A 76 -7.37 7.39 12.63
C GLY A 76 -6.63 7.68 13.93
N ALA A 77 -6.96 6.96 15.01
CA ALA A 77 -6.21 6.99 16.26
C ALA A 77 -4.72 6.79 16.03
N LYS A 78 -3.90 7.47 16.82
CA LYS A 78 -2.45 7.37 16.75
C LYS A 78 -1.97 6.45 17.86
N TYR A 79 -1.20 5.45 17.50
CA TYR A 79 -0.58 4.54 18.46
C TYR A 79 0.92 4.83 18.55
N PRO A 80 1.52 4.80 19.76
CA PRO A 80 2.96 4.92 19.91
C PRO A 80 3.67 3.77 19.19
N HIS A 81 4.88 4.03 18.69
CA HIS A 81 5.73 3.02 18.03
C HIS A 81 5.14 2.35 16.78
N ASN A 82 4.20 3.00 16.09
CA ASN A 82 3.71 2.50 14.80
C ASN A 82 4.70 2.79 13.66
N TYR A 83 5.75 1.98 13.57
CA TYR A 83 6.82 2.12 12.56
C TYR A 83 6.32 1.89 11.14
N ILE A 84 5.30 1.05 10.94
CA ILE A 84 4.68 0.83 9.61
C ILE A 84 4.02 2.11 9.12
N LYS A 85 3.31 2.84 9.99
CA LYS A 85 2.72 4.15 9.67
C LYS A 85 3.80 5.19 9.34
N SER A 86 4.93 5.15 10.02
CA SER A 86 6.07 6.03 9.72
C SER A 86 6.66 5.73 8.34
N LEU A 87 6.83 4.46 8.01
CA LEU A 87 7.27 4.03 6.68
C LEU A 87 6.28 4.44 5.59
N ASP A 88 4.98 4.22 5.82
CA ASP A 88 3.91 4.66 4.94
C ASP A 88 3.98 6.17 4.67
N SER A 89 4.12 6.97 5.72
CA SER A 89 4.23 8.43 5.60
C SER A 89 5.47 8.85 4.80
N ALA A 90 6.58 8.13 4.95
CA ALA A 90 7.80 8.38 4.19
C ALA A 90 7.64 8.05 2.69
N LEU A 91 6.87 7.00 2.36
CA LEU A 91 6.57 6.65 0.95
C LEU A 91 5.58 7.62 0.30
N ARG A 92 4.71 8.23 1.09
CA ARG A 92 3.71 9.21 0.66
C ARG A 92 4.16 10.65 0.87
N PHE A 93 5.37 10.96 0.45
CA PHE A 93 6.00 12.27 0.63
C PHE A 93 5.44 13.37 -0.28
N LEU A 94 4.69 13.01 -1.34
CA LEU A 94 4.04 13.96 -2.22
C LEU A 94 2.71 14.49 -1.60
N PRO A 95 2.25 15.69 -1.99
CA PRO A 95 0.96 16.20 -1.54
C PRO A 95 -0.19 15.33 -2.10
N ARG A 96 -1.25 15.15 -1.31
CA ARG A 96 -2.45 14.40 -1.74
C ARG A 96 -3.20 15.12 -2.85
N PRO A 97 -3.70 14.37 -3.85
CA PRO A 97 -3.68 12.92 -4.04
C PRO A 97 -2.51 12.42 -4.93
N ALA A 98 -1.53 13.25 -5.25
CA ALA A 98 -0.37 12.88 -6.06
C ALA A 98 0.46 11.74 -5.43
N ASP A 99 0.48 11.67 -4.08
CA ASP A 99 1.12 10.60 -3.31
C ASP A 99 0.55 9.21 -3.65
N TYR A 100 -0.77 9.07 -3.74
CA TYR A 100 -1.42 7.80 -4.11
C TYR A 100 -1.19 7.44 -5.58
N LEU A 101 -1.25 8.43 -6.48
CA LEU A 101 -0.96 8.18 -7.89
C LEU A 101 0.48 7.70 -8.09
N PHE A 102 1.43 8.31 -7.39
CA PHE A 102 2.82 7.87 -7.38
C PHE A 102 2.96 6.43 -6.86
N LEU A 103 2.27 6.07 -5.77
CA LEU A 103 2.29 4.71 -5.24
C LEU A 103 1.69 3.69 -6.21
N TYR A 104 0.64 4.03 -6.95
CA TYR A 104 0.09 3.17 -8.00
C TYR A 104 1.14 2.86 -9.07
N PHE A 105 1.85 3.88 -9.55
CA PHE A 105 2.91 3.70 -10.52
C PHE A 105 4.05 2.84 -9.94
N LEU A 106 4.52 3.17 -8.75
CA LEU A 106 5.62 2.46 -8.09
C LEU A 106 5.29 0.99 -7.83
N GLY A 107 4.10 0.72 -7.29
CA GLY A 107 3.65 -0.63 -6.97
C GLY A 107 3.54 -1.50 -8.21
N PHE A 108 2.90 -1.00 -9.26
CA PHE A 108 2.73 -1.76 -10.49
C PHE A 108 4.04 -1.91 -11.27
N TYR A 109 4.90 -0.89 -11.24
CA TYR A 109 6.25 -1.00 -11.79
C TYR A 109 7.05 -2.13 -11.13
N LEU A 110 7.01 -2.22 -9.80
CA LEU A 110 7.69 -3.29 -9.06
C LEU A 110 7.14 -4.67 -9.44
N LEU A 111 5.83 -4.80 -9.61
CA LEU A 111 5.20 -6.03 -10.09
C LEU A 111 5.71 -6.41 -11.48
N LEU A 112 5.71 -5.49 -12.44
CA LEU A 112 6.20 -5.76 -13.80
C LEU A 112 7.70 -6.11 -13.81
N MET A 113 8.50 -5.48 -12.93
CA MET A 113 9.90 -5.84 -12.76
C MET A 113 10.09 -7.24 -12.16
N SER A 114 9.20 -7.68 -11.26
CA SER A 114 9.22 -9.05 -10.72
C SER A 114 8.94 -10.10 -11.80
N LEU A 115 8.13 -9.75 -12.78
CA LEU A 115 7.80 -10.53 -13.97
C LEU A 115 8.87 -10.43 -15.09
N ARG A 116 10.01 -9.79 -14.80
CA ARG A 116 11.14 -9.59 -15.73
C ARG A 116 10.80 -8.77 -16.98
N ILE A 117 9.80 -7.93 -16.92
CA ILE A 117 9.49 -6.96 -18.00
C ILE A 117 10.59 -5.91 -18.05
N LYS A 118 10.96 -5.46 -19.26
CA LYS A 118 12.00 -4.43 -19.42
C LYS A 118 11.59 -3.11 -18.77
N PRO A 119 12.52 -2.35 -18.16
CA PRO A 119 12.19 -1.13 -17.39
C PRO A 119 11.34 -0.12 -18.14
N LEU A 120 11.60 0.13 -19.43
CA LEU A 120 10.81 1.05 -20.24
C LEU A 120 9.36 0.58 -20.44
N GLN A 121 9.17 -0.71 -20.72
CA GLN A 121 7.83 -1.30 -20.87
C GLN A 121 7.09 -1.30 -19.52
N ALA A 122 7.80 -1.62 -18.42
CA ALA A 122 7.27 -1.57 -17.08
C ALA A 122 6.86 -0.15 -16.67
N PHE A 123 7.60 0.87 -17.10
CA PHE A 123 7.25 2.28 -16.89
C PHE A 123 5.91 2.62 -17.53
N PHE A 124 5.73 2.34 -18.82
CA PHE A 124 4.45 2.60 -19.50
C PHE A 124 3.30 1.73 -18.97
N GLY A 125 3.56 0.47 -18.63
CA GLY A 125 2.56 -0.40 -17.99
C GLY A 125 2.11 0.14 -16.63
N ALA A 126 3.03 0.68 -15.84
CA ALA A 126 2.73 1.33 -14.57
C ALA A 126 1.86 2.59 -14.74
N LEU A 127 2.16 3.41 -15.75
CA LEU A 127 1.32 4.57 -16.10
C LEU A 127 -0.09 4.14 -16.51
N ALA A 128 -0.21 3.12 -17.36
CA ALA A 128 -1.50 2.60 -17.80
C ALA A 128 -2.34 2.08 -16.62
N PHE A 129 -1.72 1.41 -15.65
CA PHE A 129 -2.38 0.99 -14.43
C PHE A 129 -2.85 2.17 -13.58
N GLY A 130 -1.94 3.09 -13.22
CA GLY A 130 -2.27 4.20 -12.33
C GLY A 130 -3.25 5.20 -12.92
N PHE A 131 -3.26 5.36 -14.25
CA PHE A 131 -4.24 6.17 -14.97
C PHE A 131 -5.51 5.42 -15.37
N SER A 132 -5.73 4.19 -14.87
CA SER A 132 -7.00 3.52 -15.12
C SER A 132 -8.16 4.35 -14.54
N THR A 133 -9.27 4.40 -15.27
CA THR A 133 -10.43 5.24 -14.93
C THR A 133 -10.89 5.03 -13.49
N TYR A 134 -10.97 3.77 -13.05
CA TYR A 134 -11.40 3.45 -11.69
C TYR A 134 -10.49 4.06 -10.61
N LEU A 135 -9.16 3.96 -10.79
CA LEU A 135 -8.19 4.49 -9.81
C LEU A 135 -8.26 6.01 -9.73
N ILE A 136 -8.43 6.67 -10.86
CA ILE A 136 -8.59 8.14 -10.89
C ILE A 136 -9.91 8.57 -10.24
N ILE A 137 -11.01 7.87 -10.50
CA ILE A 137 -12.30 8.17 -9.89
C ILE A 137 -12.21 8.07 -8.37
N ILE A 138 -11.65 7.01 -7.79
CA ILE A 138 -11.56 6.85 -6.33
C ILE A 138 -10.66 7.91 -5.68
N LEU A 139 -9.65 8.41 -6.37
CA LEU A 139 -8.85 9.56 -5.92
C LEU A 139 -9.68 10.85 -5.94
N GLY A 140 -10.48 11.06 -6.98
CA GLY A 140 -11.33 12.24 -7.11
C GLY A 140 -12.43 12.32 -6.04
N VAL A 141 -13.02 11.18 -5.67
CA VAL A 141 -14.11 11.12 -4.65
C VAL A 141 -13.57 11.19 -3.22
N GLY A 142 -12.30 10.83 -3.01
CA GLY A 142 -11.67 10.85 -1.68
C GLY A 142 -11.75 9.54 -0.91
N HIS A 143 -11.98 8.41 -1.59
CA HIS A 143 -11.90 7.08 -0.97
C HIS A 143 -10.43 6.71 -0.66
N ASN A 144 -9.79 7.54 0.18
CA ASN A 144 -8.35 7.49 0.42
C ASN A 144 -7.88 6.16 1.02
N ALA A 145 -8.61 5.56 1.97
CA ALA A 145 -8.25 4.27 2.55
C ALA A 145 -8.26 3.15 1.49
N LYS A 146 -9.27 3.16 0.60
CA LYS A 146 -9.36 2.21 -0.53
C LYS A 146 -8.22 2.42 -1.53
N ALA A 147 -7.97 3.67 -1.93
CA ALA A 147 -6.88 4.03 -2.83
C ALA A 147 -5.53 3.57 -2.28
N HIS A 148 -5.33 3.78 -1.00
CA HIS A 148 -4.15 3.42 -0.25
C HIS A 148 -3.91 1.89 -0.23
N ALA A 149 -4.92 1.11 0.16
CA ALA A 149 -4.83 -0.35 0.14
C ALA A 149 -4.50 -0.87 -1.27
N ILE A 150 -5.21 -0.41 -2.30
CA ILE A 150 -4.97 -0.84 -3.70
C ILE A 150 -3.54 -0.53 -4.16
N ALA A 151 -2.94 0.57 -3.70
CA ALA A 151 -1.57 0.94 -4.10
C ALA A 151 -0.53 -0.09 -3.70
N TYR A 152 -0.70 -0.78 -2.57
CA TYR A 152 0.24 -1.79 -2.07
C TYR A 152 0.00 -3.20 -2.62
N ILE A 153 -1.17 -3.49 -3.18
CA ILE A 153 -1.49 -4.82 -3.73
C ILE A 153 -0.50 -5.29 -4.80
N PRO A 154 -0.13 -4.49 -5.81
CA PRO A 154 0.86 -4.91 -6.79
C PRO A 154 2.23 -5.20 -6.17
N MET A 155 2.59 -4.51 -5.07
CA MET A 155 3.85 -4.78 -4.36
C MET A 155 3.81 -6.13 -3.64
N ILE A 156 2.67 -6.51 -3.04
CA ILE A 156 2.48 -7.84 -2.44
C ILE A 156 2.64 -8.92 -3.51
N LEU A 157 1.97 -8.75 -4.66
CA LEU A 157 2.11 -9.67 -5.79
C LEU A 157 3.55 -9.77 -6.27
N ALA A 158 4.27 -8.66 -6.36
CA ALA A 158 5.69 -8.66 -6.73
C ALA A 158 6.52 -9.49 -5.75
N GLY A 159 6.27 -9.35 -4.45
CA GLY A 159 6.93 -10.13 -3.41
C GLY A 159 6.67 -11.62 -3.56
N ILE A 160 5.41 -12.02 -3.77
CA ILE A 160 4.99 -13.40 -4.03
C ILE A 160 5.74 -13.96 -5.26
N VAL A 161 5.72 -13.23 -6.39
CA VAL A 161 6.42 -13.60 -7.62
C VAL A 161 7.92 -13.75 -7.40
N PHE A 162 8.56 -12.85 -6.65
CA PHE A 162 9.98 -12.98 -6.31
C PHE A 162 10.27 -14.25 -5.52
N VAL A 163 9.46 -14.60 -4.51
CA VAL A 163 9.64 -15.83 -3.72
C VAL A 163 9.56 -17.05 -4.62
N PHE A 164 8.53 -17.13 -5.46
CA PHE A 164 8.34 -18.26 -6.38
C PHE A 164 9.39 -18.31 -7.51
N ASN A 165 10.04 -17.18 -7.82
CA ASN A 165 11.22 -17.13 -8.68
C ASN A 165 12.54 -17.38 -7.92
N LYS A 166 12.50 -18.03 -6.76
CA LYS A 166 13.64 -18.40 -5.90
C LYS A 166 14.44 -17.19 -5.35
N ARG A 167 13.91 -15.97 -5.46
CA ARG A 167 14.50 -14.75 -4.87
C ARG A 167 13.94 -14.53 -3.45
N TYR A 168 14.17 -15.53 -2.60
CA TYR A 168 13.52 -15.66 -1.29
C TYR A 168 13.65 -14.45 -0.39
N LEU A 169 14.88 -13.92 -0.19
CA LEU A 169 15.11 -12.79 0.71
C LEU A 169 14.40 -11.53 0.22
N VAL A 170 14.58 -11.18 -1.04
CA VAL A 170 13.93 -9.99 -1.63
C VAL A 170 12.43 -10.15 -1.61
N GLY A 171 11.91 -11.29 -2.05
CA GLY A 171 10.48 -11.57 -2.08
C GLY A 171 9.86 -11.55 -0.67
N GLY A 172 10.51 -12.18 0.31
CA GLY A 172 10.05 -12.18 1.69
C GLY A 172 9.98 -10.77 2.30
N ILE A 173 11.03 -9.95 2.13
CA ILE A 173 11.06 -8.57 2.61
C ILE A 173 9.97 -7.73 1.93
N VAL A 174 9.85 -7.83 0.59
CA VAL A 174 8.84 -7.07 -0.16
C VAL A 174 7.43 -7.48 0.25
N THR A 175 7.15 -8.79 0.38
CA THR A 175 5.83 -9.27 0.83
C THR A 175 5.51 -8.78 2.24
N MET A 176 6.43 -8.92 3.18
CA MET A 176 6.25 -8.48 4.56
C MET A 176 5.95 -6.99 4.66
N LEU A 177 6.76 -6.15 4.03
CA LEU A 177 6.58 -4.69 4.08
C LEU A 177 5.31 -4.25 3.37
N ALA A 178 5.06 -4.77 2.16
CA ALA A 178 3.90 -4.38 1.38
C ALA A 178 2.58 -4.85 2.03
N ALA A 179 2.55 -6.07 2.60
CA ALA A 179 1.38 -6.54 3.35
C ALA A 179 1.17 -5.74 4.64
N GLY A 180 2.25 -5.41 5.37
CA GLY A 180 2.15 -4.55 6.54
C GLY A 180 1.59 -3.15 6.21
N LEU A 181 2.02 -2.56 5.11
CA LEU A 181 1.55 -1.26 4.63
C LEU A 181 0.10 -1.33 4.13
N GLU A 182 -0.29 -2.42 3.48
CA GLU A 182 -1.67 -2.64 3.01
C GLU A 182 -2.63 -2.78 4.19
N ILE A 183 -2.30 -3.58 5.20
CA ILE A 183 -3.11 -3.71 6.43
C ILE A 183 -3.20 -2.37 7.15
N GLN A 184 -2.10 -1.58 7.20
CA GLN A 184 -2.08 -0.24 7.78
C GLN A 184 -3.03 0.74 7.08
N ALA A 185 -3.34 0.54 5.79
CA ALA A 185 -4.34 1.34 5.08
C ALA A 185 -5.77 1.17 5.63
N ASN A 186 -5.99 0.16 6.47
CA ASN A 186 -7.22 -0.09 7.22
C ASN A 186 -8.48 -0.20 6.33
N HIS A 187 -8.37 -0.93 5.21
CA HIS A 187 -9.48 -1.17 4.29
C HIS A 187 -9.68 -2.67 4.03
N PHE A 188 -10.14 -3.39 5.06
CA PHE A 188 -10.24 -4.86 5.07
C PHE A 188 -11.08 -5.46 3.93
N GLN A 189 -12.06 -4.72 3.40
CA GLN A 189 -12.82 -5.17 2.25
C GLN A 189 -11.93 -5.36 1.01
N MET A 190 -10.96 -4.45 0.79
CA MET A 190 -10.02 -4.59 -0.32
C MET A 190 -9.05 -5.73 -0.06
N THR A 191 -8.52 -5.84 1.15
CA THR A 191 -7.69 -6.98 1.57
C THR A 191 -8.39 -8.31 1.26
N TYR A 192 -9.67 -8.44 1.67
CA TYR A 192 -10.48 -9.64 1.43
C TYR A 192 -10.62 -9.97 -0.06
N TYR A 193 -10.94 -8.98 -0.89
CA TYR A 193 -11.09 -9.22 -2.34
C TYR A 193 -9.78 -9.66 -2.98
N PHE A 194 -8.67 -9.06 -2.59
CA PHE A 194 -7.37 -9.41 -3.15
C PHE A 194 -6.79 -10.73 -2.63
N LEU A 195 -7.27 -11.25 -1.48
CA LEU A 195 -6.91 -12.61 -1.06
C LEU A 195 -7.27 -13.67 -2.11
N PHE A 196 -8.38 -13.50 -2.83
CA PHE A 196 -8.74 -14.41 -3.94
C PHE A 196 -7.72 -14.33 -5.08
N LEU A 197 -7.28 -13.12 -5.43
CA LEU A 197 -6.23 -12.95 -6.44
C LEU A 197 -4.91 -13.59 -6.00
N PHE A 198 -4.51 -13.37 -4.74
CA PHE A 198 -3.30 -13.98 -4.19
C PHE A 198 -3.39 -15.50 -4.17
N ALA A 199 -4.53 -16.06 -3.75
CA ALA A 199 -4.77 -17.50 -3.75
C ALA A 199 -4.68 -18.08 -5.16
N PHE A 200 -5.23 -17.39 -6.17
CA PHE A 200 -5.15 -17.82 -7.56
C PHE A 200 -3.69 -17.82 -8.07
N VAL A 201 -2.95 -16.73 -7.83
CA VAL A 201 -1.54 -16.63 -8.26
C VAL A 201 -0.67 -17.66 -7.54
N ILE A 202 -0.85 -17.82 -6.23
CA ILE A 202 -0.12 -18.82 -5.43
C ILE A 202 -0.47 -20.23 -5.92
N GLY A 203 -1.75 -20.52 -6.17
CA GLY A 203 -2.22 -21.79 -6.69
C GLY A 203 -1.57 -22.16 -8.03
N PHE A 204 -1.44 -21.17 -8.93
CA PHE A 204 -0.74 -21.38 -10.20
C PHE A 204 0.74 -21.78 -9.97
N TYR A 205 1.46 -21.08 -9.11
CA TYR A 205 2.86 -21.43 -8.82
C TYR A 205 2.99 -22.77 -8.10
N ILE A 206 2.07 -23.11 -7.20
CA ILE A 206 2.04 -24.44 -6.54
C ILE A 206 1.88 -25.53 -7.59
N TYR A 207 0.94 -25.36 -8.52
CA TYR A 207 0.72 -26.32 -9.61
C TYR A 207 2.00 -26.55 -10.43
N GLU A 208 2.68 -25.49 -10.87
CA GLU A 208 3.92 -25.59 -11.64
C GLU A 208 5.04 -26.29 -10.84
N ILE A 209 5.23 -25.93 -9.57
CA ILE A 209 6.27 -26.51 -8.72
C ILE A 209 6.02 -27.99 -8.42
N ILE A 210 4.75 -28.38 -8.23
CA ILE A 210 4.38 -29.80 -8.04
C ILE A 210 4.68 -30.60 -9.30
N LYS A 211 4.36 -30.05 -10.47
CA LYS A 211 4.68 -30.66 -11.76
C LYS A 211 6.19 -30.87 -11.97
N GLU A 212 7.00 -29.90 -11.51
CA GLU A 212 8.47 -29.98 -11.52
C GLU A 212 9.02 -30.86 -10.39
N LYS A 213 8.21 -31.28 -9.42
CA LYS A 213 8.60 -32.07 -8.21
C LYS A 213 9.61 -31.35 -7.31
N ASP A 214 9.70 -30.00 -7.35
CA ASP A 214 10.62 -29.22 -6.49
C ASP A 214 9.98 -28.91 -5.12
N PHE A 215 9.67 -29.95 -4.34
CA PHE A 215 9.03 -29.80 -3.03
C PHE A 215 9.87 -29.00 -2.03
N LYS A 216 11.19 -28.98 -2.19
CA LYS A 216 12.08 -28.17 -1.35
C LYS A 216 11.85 -26.67 -1.60
N HIS A 217 11.66 -26.29 -2.85
CA HIS A 217 11.30 -24.91 -3.21
C HIS A 217 9.92 -24.56 -2.69
N LEU A 218 8.94 -25.46 -2.86
CA LEU A 218 7.57 -25.26 -2.35
C LEU A 218 7.58 -25.00 -0.85
N TYR A 219 8.24 -25.86 -0.05
CA TYR A 219 8.34 -25.70 1.40
C TYR A 219 8.98 -24.35 1.78
N LYS A 220 10.11 -23.98 1.16
CA LYS A 220 10.77 -22.70 1.42
C LYS A 220 9.87 -21.51 1.10
N SER A 221 9.15 -21.57 -0.01
CA SER A 221 8.23 -20.50 -0.42
C SER A 221 7.12 -20.31 0.60
N PHE A 222 6.51 -21.38 1.08
CA PHE A 222 5.48 -21.32 2.11
C PHE A 222 5.99 -20.76 3.44
N VAL A 223 7.17 -21.20 3.88
CA VAL A 223 7.77 -20.70 5.12
C VAL A 223 8.03 -19.19 5.02
N ILE A 224 8.59 -18.72 3.91
CA ILE A 224 8.94 -17.31 3.74
C ILE A 224 7.69 -16.44 3.61
N LEU A 225 6.70 -16.84 2.81
CA LEU A 225 5.46 -16.10 2.66
C LEU A 225 4.65 -16.11 3.96
N GLY A 226 4.61 -17.25 4.67
CA GLY A 226 3.96 -17.37 5.97
C GLY A 226 4.59 -16.49 7.03
N LEU A 227 5.93 -16.49 7.13
CA LEU A 227 6.65 -15.58 8.03
C LEU A 227 6.39 -14.12 7.67
N GLY A 228 6.40 -13.77 6.37
CA GLY A 228 6.08 -12.42 5.90
C GLY A 228 4.68 -11.99 6.32
N ALA A 229 3.68 -12.85 6.18
CA ALA A 229 2.31 -12.60 6.59
C ALA A 229 2.18 -12.41 8.11
N VAL A 230 2.77 -13.31 8.90
CA VAL A 230 2.76 -13.24 10.38
C VAL A 230 3.42 -11.94 10.86
N LEU A 231 4.54 -11.55 10.29
CA LEU A 231 5.23 -10.30 10.66
C LEU A 231 4.42 -9.07 10.24
N ALA A 232 3.76 -9.09 9.09
CA ALA A 232 2.89 -7.99 8.64
C ALA A 232 1.67 -7.81 9.56
N ILE A 233 1.03 -8.91 9.97
CA ILE A 233 -0.07 -8.92 10.95
C ILE A 233 0.44 -8.43 12.30
N GLY A 234 1.57 -8.96 12.78
CA GLY A 234 2.16 -8.59 14.06
C GLY A 234 2.51 -7.10 14.14
N ALA A 235 3.03 -6.53 13.04
CA ALA A 235 3.33 -5.09 12.96
C ALA A 235 2.09 -4.18 13.02
N ASN A 236 0.89 -4.72 12.76
CA ASN A 236 -0.39 -4.03 12.82
C ASN A 236 -1.28 -4.54 13.98
N ALA A 237 -0.73 -5.35 14.90
CA ALA A 237 -1.51 -6.04 15.92
C ALA A 237 -2.37 -5.10 16.76
N THR A 238 -1.85 -3.94 17.16
CA THR A 238 -2.59 -2.96 17.95
C THR A 238 -3.88 -2.52 17.26
N ASN A 239 -3.79 -2.15 15.98
CA ASN A 239 -4.97 -1.71 15.22
C ASN A 239 -5.95 -2.86 14.93
N LEU A 240 -5.43 -4.05 14.66
CA LEU A 240 -6.24 -5.24 14.40
C LEU A 240 -6.99 -5.69 15.65
N LEU A 241 -6.32 -5.73 16.80
CA LEU A 241 -6.94 -6.12 18.07
C LEU A 241 -7.99 -5.10 18.53
N ALA A 242 -7.66 -3.80 18.43
CA ALA A 242 -8.61 -2.74 18.76
C ALA A 242 -9.86 -2.74 17.85
N THR A 243 -9.77 -3.29 16.64
CA THR A 243 -10.92 -3.41 15.73
C THR A 243 -11.73 -4.68 15.99
N ALA A 244 -11.13 -5.69 16.62
CA ALA A 244 -11.77 -6.99 16.90
C ALA A 244 -12.62 -6.99 18.20
N GLU A 245 -12.42 -6.00 19.09
CA GLU A 245 -13.22 -5.78 20.31
C GLU A 245 -14.55 -5.08 20.00
#